data_9eaff36ca711e4de22bd7320a9a0d51f
#
_entry.id   9eaff36ca711e4de22bd7320a9a0d51f
#
_cell.length_a   1.000
_cell.length_b   1.000
_cell.length_c   1.000
_cell.angle_alpha   90.00
_cell.angle_beta   90.00
_cell.angle_gamma   90.00
#
_symmetry.space_group_name_H-M   'P 1'
#
loop_
_entity.id
_entity.type
_entity.pdbx_description
1 polymer ?
#
loop_
_entity_poly.entity_id
_entity_poly.type
_entity_poly.pdbx_seq_one_letter_code
_entity_poly.pdbx_strand_id
1 'polypeptide(L)'
;MFHRLKRFFARYKNLSGNVFALSLVSLLNDTSSDIIYPLLPAFLALTLGASPFAIGLIEGFAESVAAFLKLFSGYLSDKFDSRKLPVFLGYSLASIVRPLLAFVGSWQQVLLVRVTDRIGKGIRGAPRDAIIAASVPEEKRGLAFGFNRAADHLGAVIGPIIAFFLLSYYAADTNHPTAQEYQQVFLFASVPVVLGLFVIVFFVKENKEVKSETVVSVTPIKLSLKEFDGNFKRLLIVVALFTLSNSTDAFLLLRAEQAGIKPAVLPLLWMALHFSKVISSLVFGDLSDKVGRKTLIFVGWILYALVYAGFAFVSADWQAWTLFLVYGLYFGLTEGAEKALVADLVPKEKRGTAYGFYNLAFSVTVFPASLIFGAIWTSFGAETAFLTSAFISICAAAMLLTVQTKNSSQRQ
;
A
#
# COMPACT_ATOMS: atom_id res chain seq x y z
N MET A 1 -29.03 8.37 -17.72
CA MET A 1 -27.61 8.44 -17.33
C MET A 1 -27.28 9.77 -16.65
N PHE A 2 -27.49 10.94 -17.25
CA PHE A 2 -27.19 12.27 -16.70
C PHE A 2 -27.85 12.59 -15.35
N HIS A 3 -29.10 12.13 -15.09
CA HIS A 3 -29.78 12.36 -13.81
C HIS A 3 -29.20 11.54 -12.65
N ARG A 4 -28.68 10.34 -12.91
CA ARG A 4 -27.96 9.52 -11.91
C ARG A 4 -26.61 10.12 -11.57
N LEU A 5 -25.86 10.63 -12.55
CA LEU A 5 -24.61 11.35 -12.35
C LEU A 5 -24.81 12.65 -11.54
N LYS A 6 -25.82 13.47 -11.84
CA LYS A 6 -26.14 14.67 -11.03
C LYS A 6 -26.48 14.33 -9.58
N ARG A 7 -27.27 13.26 -9.32
CA ARG A 7 -27.56 12.81 -7.96
C ARG A 7 -26.30 12.23 -7.24
N PHE A 8 -25.43 11.56 -7.99
CA PHE A 8 -24.16 11.08 -7.46
C PHE A 8 -23.27 12.23 -7.02
N PHE A 9 -23.03 13.23 -7.85
CA PHE A 9 -22.23 14.41 -7.49
C PHE A 9 -22.87 15.27 -6.39
N ALA A 10 -24.20 15.35 -6.34
CA ALA A 10 -24.90 16.09 -5.29
C ALA A 10 -24.64 15.51 -3.88
N ARG A 11 -24.36 14.20 -3.74
CA ARG A 11 -24.02 13.59 -2.45
C ARG A 11 -22.69 14.11 -1.88
N TYR A 12 -21.74 14.43 -2.76
CA TYR A 12 -20.41 14.91 -2.37
C TYR A 12 -20.40 16.43 -2.09
N LYS A 13 -21.34 17.19 -2.63
CA LYS A 13 -21.40 18.66 -2.47
C LYS A 13 -21.52 19.11 -1.00
N ASN A 14 -21.98 18.23 -0.12
CA ASN A 14 -22.17 18.49 1.31
C ASN A 14 -21.05 17.92 2.20
N LEU A 15 -19.91 17.51 1.63
CA LEU A 15 -18.71 17.17 2.41
C LEU A 15 -18.03 18.44 2.90
N SER A 16 -17.37 18.35 4.05
CA SER A 16 -16.65 19.50 4.63
C SER A 16 -15.43 19.90 3.81
N GLY A 17 -15.02 21.17 3.93
CA GLY A 17 -13.82 21.68 3.28
C GLY A 17 -12.55 20.90 3.64
N ASN A 18 -12.44 20.39 4.88
CA ASN A 18 -11.32 19.54 5.31
C ASN A 18 -11.25 18.21 4.54
N VAL A 19 -12.41 17.59 4.25
CA VAL A 19 -12.43 16.34 3.47
C VAL A 19 -11.91 16.59 2.06
N PHE A 20 -12.37 17.67 1.39
CA PHE A 20 -11.86 18.03 0.06
C PHE A 20 -10.37 18.37 0.07
N ALA A 21 -9.92 19.18 1.04
CA ALA A 21 -8.52 19.57 1.17
C ALA A 21 -7.62 18.34 1.39
N LEU A 22 -7.96 17.47 2.34
CA LEU A 22 -7.17 16.27 2.63
C LEU A 22 -7.20 15.24 1.50
N SER A 23 -8.33 15.12 0.79
CA SER A 23 -8.40 14.27 -0.40
C SER A 23 -7.55 14.80 -1.56
N LEU A 24 -7.50 16.12 -1.76
CA LEU A 24 -6.60 16.75 -2.73
C LEU A 24 -5.13 16.55 -2.34
N VAL A 25 -4.80 16.68 -1.04
CA VAL A 25 -3.45 16.39 -0.53
C VAL A 25 -3.07 14.93 -0.78
N SER A 26 -3.98 13.99 -0.53
CA SER A 26 -3.76 12.56 -0.81
C SER A 26 -3.51 12.31 -2.29
N LEU A 27 -4.35 12.86 -3.17
CA LEU A 27 -4.18 12.77 -4.63
C LEU A 27 -2.81 13.28 -5.07
N LEU A 28 -2.42 14.47 -4.64
CA LEU A 28 -1.13 15.09 -5.01
C LEU A 28 0.06 14.29 -4.46
N ASN A 29 -0.04 13.81 -3.22
CA ASN A 29 1.00 12.99 -2.62
C ASN A 29 1.17 11.65 -3.33
N ASP A 30 0.06 10.97 -3.68
CA ASP A 30 0.11 9.67 -4.34
C ASP A 30 0.53 9.83 -5.80
N THR A 31 0.08 10.89 -6.49
CA THR A 31 0.65 11.28 -7.80
C THR A 31 2.18 11.40 -7.72
N SER A 32 2.71 12.15 -6.74
CA SER A 32 4.16 12.31 -6.53
C SER A 32 4.85 10.96 -6.27
N SER A 33 4.29 10.14 -5.39
CA SER A 33 4.84 8.83 -5.03
C SER A 33 4.87 7.87 -6.22
N ASP A 34 3.80 7.86 -7.00
CA ASP A 34 3.61 6.93 -8.12
C ASP A 34 4.27 7.41 -9.43
N ILE A 35 4.76 8.64 -9.51
CA ILE A 35 5.76 9.03 -10.52
C ILE A 35 7.10 8.31 -10.24
N ILE A 36 7.49 8.19 -8.97
CA ILE A 36 8.80 7.66 -8.57
C ILE A 36 8.78 6.13 -8.50
N TYR A 37 7.79 5.55 -7.82
CA TYR A 37 7.80 4.15 -7.39
C TYR A 37 8.02 3.14 -8.52
N PRO A 38 7.32 3.22 -9.66
CA PRO A 38 7.49 2.22 -10.74
C PRO A 38 8.82 2.34 -11.48
N LEU A 39 9.49 3.48 -11.40
CA LEU A 39 10.81 3.70 -12.02
C LEU A 39 11.97 3.33 -11.08
N LEU A 40 11.73 3.33 -9.77
CA LEU A 40 12.77 3.20 -8.77
C LEU A 40 13.54 1.86 -8.85
N PRO A 41 12.90 0.68 -9.05
CA PRO A 41 13.64 -0.58 -9.18
C PRO A 41 14.60 -0.61 -10.35
N ALA A 42 14.19 -0.10 -11.52
CA ALA A 42 15.05 -0.01 -12.70
C ALA A 42 16.19 1.00 -12.49
N PHE A 43 15.91 2.17 -11.93
CA PHE A 43 16.94 3.15 -11.54
C PHE A 43 17.97 2.56 -10.57
N LEU A 44 17.52 1.86 -9.53
CA LEU A 44 18.41 1.20 -8.55
C LEU A 44 19.29 0.15 -9.21
N ALA A 45 18.72 -0.74 -10.03
CA ALA A 45 19.45 -1.85 -10.63
C ALA A 45 20.35 -1.40 -11.78
N LEU A 46 19.79 -0.65 -12.76
CA LEU A 46 20.49 -0.31 -14.01
C LEU A 46 21.43 0.87 -13.86
N THR A 47 21.06 1.86 -13.03
CA THR A 47 21.83 3.12 -12.91
C THR A 47 22.77 3.11 -11.71
N LEU A 48 22.29 2.65 -10.54
CA LEU A 48 23.08 2.64 -9.30
C LEU A 48 23.75 1.29 -8.99
N GLY A 49 23.56 0.28 -9.84
CA GLY A 49 24.16 -1.04 -9.67
C GLY A 49 23.71 -1.77 -8.40
N ALA A 50 22.52 -1.45 -7.87
CA ALA A 50 22.01 -2.07 -6.68
C ALA A 50 21.61 -3.54 -6.93
N SER A 51 22.09 -4.43 -6.07
CA SER A 51 21.66 -5.84 -6.12
C SER A 51 20.18 -6.00 -5.72
N PRO A 52 19.52 -7.10 -6.10
CA PRO A 52 18.18 -7.41 -5.61
C PRO A 52 18.09 -7.43 -4.07
N PHE A 53 19.15 -7.85 -3.38
CA PHE A 53 19.24 -7.76 -1.91
C PHE A 53 19.11 -6.31 -1.42
N ALA A 54 19.83 -5.35 -2.06
CA ALA A 54 19.75 -3.95 -1.69
C ALA A 54 18.35 -3.36 -1.95
N ILE A 55 17.69 -3.75 -3.06
CA ILE A 55 16.31 -3.35 -3.37
C ILE A 55 15.34 -3.89 -2.31
N GLY A 56 15.48 -5.16 -1.92
CA GLY A 56 14.68 -5.77 -0.85
C GLY A 56 14.89 -5.09 0.50
N LEU A 57 16.12 -4.71 0.82
CA LEU A 57 16.47 -3.95 2.02
C LEU A 57 15.80 -2.59 2.02
N ILE A 58 15.89 -1.84 0.93
CA ILE A 58 15.31 -0.49 0.80
C ILE A 58 13.80 -0.52 0.99
N GLU A 59 13.11 -1.30 0.18
CA GLU A 59 11.64 -1.31 0.17
C GLU A 59 11.07 -2.01 1.40
N GLY A 60 11.63 -3.16 1.79
CA GLY A 60 11.16 -3.91 2.96
C GLY A 60 11.35 -3.13 4.26
N PHE A 61 12.51 -2.48 4.45
CA PHE A 61 12.75 -1.68 5.64
C PHE A 61 11.87 -0.42 5.68
N ALA A 62 11.73 0.26 4.53
CA ALA A 62 10.89 1.44 4.42
C ALA A 62 9.42 1.13 4.75
N GLU A 63 8.83 0.07 4.19
CA GLU A 63 7.45 -0.32 4.47
C GLU A 63 7.24 -0.77 5.93
N SER A 64 8.19 -1.50 6.51
CA SER A 64 8.15 -1.87 7.93
C SER A 64 8.14 -0.67 8.85
N VAL A 65 8.99 0.32 8.59
CA VAL A 65 9.05 1.57 9.37
C VAL A 65 7.71 2.31 9.30
N ALA A 66 7.12 2.43 8.09
CA ALA A 66 5.81 3.06 7.94
C ALA A 66 4.71 2.35 8.71
N ALA A 67 4.66 1.02 8.61
CA ALA A 67 3.66 0.19 9.28
C ALA A 67 3.82 0.26 10.82
N PHE A 68 5.04 0.19 11.33
CA PHE A 68 5.35 0.32 12.75
C PHE A 68 4.94 1.70 13.30
N LEU A 69 5.36 2.76 12.63
CA LEU A 69 5.03 4.13 13.07
C LEU A 69 3.53 4.43 13.00
N LYS A 70 2.81 3.83 12.05
CA LYS A 70 1.35 3.97 11.96
C LYS A 70 0.63 3.46 13.23
N LEU A 71 1.14 2.42 13.88
CA LEU A 71 0.59 1.92 15.15
C LEU A 71 0.71 2.94 16.27
N PHE A 72 1.82 3.69 16.32
CA PHE A 72 2.08 4.68 17.36
C PHE A 72 1.51 6.06 17.05
N SER A 73 1.37 6.41 15.77
CA SER A 73 0.91 7.75 15.37
C SER A 73 -0.52 8.03 15.81
N GLY A 74 -1.38 7.01 15.88
CA GLY A 74 -2.73 7.13 16.44
C GLY A 74 -2.70 7.52 17.91
N TYR A 75 -1.93 6.79 18.72
CA TYR A 75 -1.75 7.11 20.14
C TYR A 75 -1.14 8.50 20.36
N LEU A 76 -0.14 8.84 19.55
CA LEU A 76 0.53 10.14 19.65
C LEU A 76 -0.42 11.30 19.26
N SER A 77 -1.25 11.09 18.23
CA SER A 77 -2.27 12.04 17.78
C SER A 77 -3.32 12.33 18.85
N ASP A 78 -3.72 11.31 19.62
CA ASP A 78 -4.72 11.48 20.69
C ASP A 78 -4.13 12.21 21.91
N LYS A 79 -2.80 12.15 22.10
CA LYS A 79 -2.07 12.82 23.19
C LYS A 79 -1.75 14.29 22.88
N PHE A 80 -1.60 14.66 21.61
CA PHE A 80 -1.36 16.02 21.19
C PHE A 80 -2.68 16.75 20.95
N ASP A 81 -2.81 17.99 21.44
CA ASP A 81 -4.00 18.85 21.24
C ASP A 81 -4.22 19.28 19.77
N SER A 82 -3.32 18.90 18.87
CA SER A 82 -3.40 19.23 17.45
C SER A 82 -3.22 17.99 16.57
N ARG A 83 -4.19 17.71 15.70
CA ARG A 83 -4.12 16.67 14.66
C ARG A 83 -3.51 17.20 13.36
N LYS A 84 -3.61 18.51 13.11
CA LYS A 84 -3.05 19.15 11.92
C LYS A 84 -1.52 19.12 11.95
N LEU A 85 -0.89 19.30 13.10
CA LEU A 85 0.57 19.37 13.22
C LEU A 85 1.25 18.05 12.77
N PRO A 86 0.89 16.86 13.26
CA PRO A 86 1.47 15.61 12.76
C PRO A 86 1.23 15.39 11.26
N VAL A 87 0.05 15.78 10.74
CA VAL A 87 -0.25 15.73 9.30
C VAL A 87 0.71 16.64 8.53
N PHE A 88 0.86 17.90 8.97
CA PHE A 88 1.77 18.85 8.35
C PHE A 88 3.22 18.35 8.37
N LEU A 89 3.72 17.90 9.53
CA LEU A 89 5.10 17.38 9.67
C LEU A 89 5.34 16.17 8.78
N GLY A 90 4.39 15.22 8.70
CA GLY A 90 4.54 14.03 7.86
C GLY A 90 4.57 14.34 6.36
N TYR A 91 3.78 15.30 5.90
CA TYR A 91 3.84 15.75 4.49
C TYR A 91 5.03 16.66 4.20
N SER A 92 5.43 17.50 5.17
CA SER A 92 6.66 18.31 5.05
C SER A 92 7.89 17.44 4.86
N LEU A 93 7.98 16.35 5.63
CA LEU A 93 9.08 15.41 5.52
C LEU A 93 9.15 14.80 4.11
N ALA A 94 8.03 14.34 3.57
CA ALA A 94 7.95 13.85 2.19
C ALA A 94 8.33 14.94 1.16
N SER A 95 7.87 16.17 1.36
CA SER A 95 8.15 17.30 0.45
C SER A 95 9.62 17.71 0.44
N ILE A 96 10.34 17.50 1.55
CA ILE A 96 11.78 17.79 1.66
C ILE A 96 12.62 16.65 1.06
N VAL A 97 12.25 15.37 1.35
CA VAL A 97 13.16 14.28 0.99
C VAL A 97 12.96 13.75 -0.43
N ARG A 98 11.77 13.84 -1.02
CA ARG A 98 11.55 13.35 -2.40
C ARG A 98 12.40 14.09 -3.43
N PRO A 99 12.57 15.43 -3.40
CA PRO A 99 13.49 16.12 -4.28
C PRO A 99 14.93 15.60 -4.20
N LEU A 100 15.35 15.10 -3.02
CA LEU A 100 16.71 14.60 -2.83
C LEU A 100 17.00 13.35 -3.68
N LEU A 101 15.98 12.62 -4.14
CA LEU A 101 16.17 11.52 -5.09
C LEU A 101 16.79 11.98 -6.41
N ALA A 102 16.61 13.26 -6.78
CA ALA A 102 17.26 13.83 -7.97
C ALA A 102 18.78 14.02 -7.82
N PHE A 103 19.32 13.85 -6.62
CA PHE A 103 20.75 14.11 -6.32
C PHE A 103 21.47 12.88 -5.77
N VAL A 104 20.80 11.72 -5.71
CA VAL A 104 21.43 10.50 -5.21
C VAL A 104 22.41 9.92 -6.21
N GLY A 105 23.57 9.48 -5.71
CA GLY A 105 24.61 8.79 -6.47
C GLY A 105 24.84 7.34 -5.98
N SER A 106 24.09 6.87 -4.96
CA SER A 106 24.22 5.52 -4.44
C SER A 106 22.90 4.99 -3.87
N TRP A 107 22.75 3.65 -3.84
CA TRP A 107 21.55 3.02 -3.30
C TRP A 107 21.38 3.26 -1.80
N GLN A 108 22.47 3.50 -1.04
CA GLN A 108 22.41 3.83 0.38
C GLN A 108 21.71 5.19 0.62
N GLN A 109 21.96 6.17 -0.25
CA GLN A 109 21.27 7.45 -0.21
C GLN A 109 19.79 7.28 -0.53
N VAL A 110 19.44 6.43 -1.50
CA VAL A 110 18.04 6.07 -1.77
C VAL A 110 17.39 5.43 -0.56
N LEU A 111 18.07 4.52 0.14
CA LEU A 111 17.55 3.92 1.40
C LEU A 111 17.19 5.01 2.41
N LEU A 112 18.07 5.98 2.66
CA LEU A 112 17.82 7.07 3.60
C LEU A 112 16.59 7.89 3.20
N VAL A 113 16.50 8.28 1.92
CA VAL A 113 15.35 9.05 1.40
C VAL A 113 14.07 8.26 1.53
N ARG A 114 14.06 6.99 1.13
CA ARG A 114 12.87 6.12 1.20
C ARG A 114 12.39 5.90 2.64
N VAL A 115 13.30 5.59 3.55
CA VAL A 115 12.98 5.41 4.98
C VAL A 115 12.41 6.71 5.56
N THR A 116 13.01 7.85 5.25
CA THR A 116 12.54 9.15 5.75
C THR A 116 11.16 9.51 5.18
N ASP A 117 10.89 9.26 3.90
CA ASP A 117 9.54 9.43 3.31
C ASP A 117 8.52 8.52 4.01
N ARG A 118 8.89 7.28 4.32
CA ARG A 118 8.02 6.32 5.01
C ARG A 118 7.78 6.67 6.49
N ILE A 119 8.75 7.29 7.16
CA ILE A 119 8.53 7.90 8.49
C ILE A 119 7.44 8.96 8.38
N GLY A 120 7.51 9.85 7.41
CA GLY A 120 6.47 10.83 7.14
C GLY A 120 5.09 10.20 6.91
N LYS A 121 5.01 9.11 6.13
CA LYS A 121 3.78 8.35 5.89
C LYS A 121 3.20 7.75 7.18
N GLY A 122 4.07 7.18 8.02
CA GLY A 122 3.68 6.59 9.30
C GLY A 122 3.10 7.64 10.27
N ILE A 123 3.74 8.80 10.37
CA ILE A 123 3.33 9.89 11.28
C ILE A 123 1.97 10.49 10.86
N ARG A 124 1.74 10.73 9.56
CA ARG A 124 0.55 11.46 9.08
C ARG A 124 -0.72 10.62 8.95
N GLY A 125 -0.60 9.29 8.83
CA GLY A 125 -1.70 8.42 8.42
C GLY A 125 -2.90 8.48 9.37
N ALA A 126 -2.73 8.12 10.62
CA ALA A 126 -3.81 8.09 11.61
C ALA A 126 -4.36 9.50 11.95
N PRO A 127 -3.53 10.54 12.14
CA PRO A 127 -4.02 11.91 12.35
C PRO A 127 -4.85 12.45 11.18
N ARG A 128 -4.46 12.18 9.92
CA ARG A 128 -5.24 12.53 8.74
C ARG A 128 -6.62 11.89 8.75
N ASP A 129 -6.67 10.60 8.99
CA ASP A 129 -7.92 9.85 9.02
C ASP A 129 -8.82 10.34 10.17
N ALA A 130 -8.24 10.73 11.31
CA ALA A 130 -8.97 11.32 12.43
C ALA A 130 -9.57 12.72 12.10
N ILE A 131 -8.86 13.57 11.33
CA ILE A 131 -9.42 14.86 10.85
C ILE A 131 -10.59 14.59 9.90
N ILE A 132 -10.46 13.66 8.95
CA ILE A 132 -11.55 13.31 8.03
C ILE A 132 -12.79 12.85 8.81
N ALA A 133 -12.61 11.94 9.77
CA ALA A 133 -13.70 11.39 10.58
C ALA A 133 -14.41 12.49 11.41
N ALA A 134 -13.64 13.41 12.00
CA ALA A 134 -14.17 14.51 12.81
C ALA A 134 -14.81 15.64 11.98
N SER A 135 -14.58 15.67 10.67
CA SER A 135 -15.07 16.73 9.79
C SER A 135 -16.46 16.44 9.21
N VAL A 136 -17.06 15.29 9.50
CA VAL A 136 -18.39 14.90 8.99
C VAL A 136 -19.17 14.15 10.07
N PRO A 137 -20.52 14.20 10.03
CA PRO A 137 -21.36 13.38 10.89
C PRO A 137 -21.09 11.89 10.68
N GLU A 138 -21.42 11.07 11.68
CA GLU A 138 -21.12 9.63 11.70
C GLU A 138 -21.68 8.89 10.49
N GLU A 139 -22.89 9.22 10.06
CA GLU A 139 -23.57 8.63 8.90
C GLU A 139 -22.88 8.93 7.57
N LYS A 140 -22.04 9.97 7.51
CA LYS A 140 -21.31 10.40 6.31
C LYS A 140 -19.83 9.99 6.31
N ARG A 141 -19.33 9.37 7.39
CA ARG A 141 -17.92 8.94 7.47
C ARG A 141 -17.53 8.00 6.33
N GLY A 142 -18.39 7.04 6.00
CA GLY A 142 -18.15 6.12 4.88
C GLY A 142 -18.00 6.85 3.55
N LEU A 143 -18.85 7.86 3.28
CA LEU A 143 -18.77 8.69 2.08
C LEU A 143 -17.47 9.52 2.03
N ALA A 144 -17.06 10.10 3.17
CA ALA A 144 -15.83 10.90 3.27
C ALA A 144 -14.57 10.06 3.04
N PHE A 145 -14.48 8.89 3.67
CA PHE A 145 -13.37 7.97 3.46
C PHE A 145 -13.37 7.39 2.04
N GLY A 146 -14.54 7.08 1.47
CA GLY A 146 -14.67 6.63 0.08
C GLY A 146 -14.17 7.69 -0.90
N PHE A 147 -14.49 8.97 -0.67
CA PHE A 147 -14.01 10.08 -1.48
C PHE A 147 -12.48 10.25 -1.39
N ASN A 148 -11.93 10.17 -0.16
CA ASN A 148 -10.47 10.21 0.02
C ASN A 148 -9.77 9.03 -0.68
N ARG A 149 -10.33 7.80 -0.59
CA ARG A 149 -9.79 6.63 -1.30
C ARG A 149 -9.84 6.77 -2.81
N ALA A 150 -10.91 7.35 -3.34
CA ALA A 150 -11.00 7.63 -4.77
C ALA A 150 -9.92 8.63 -5.23
N ALA A 151 -9.59 9.61 -4.40
CA ALA A 151 -8.49 10.54 -4.64
C ALA A 151 -7.11 9.86 -4.59
N ASP A 152 -6.87 8.97 -3.60
CA ASP A 152 -5.66 8.13 -3.51
C ASP A 152 -5.48 7.33 -4.81
N HIS A 153 -6.52 6.59 -5.24
CA HIS A 153 -6.47 5.78 -6.46
C HIS A 153 -6.30 6.61 -7.73
N LEU A 154 -6.90 7.80 -7.79
CA LEU A 154 -6.73 8.70 -8.93
C LEU A 154 -5.27 9.18 -9.03
N GLY A 155 -4.62 9.47 -7.90
CA GLY A 155 -3.20 9.78 -7.83
C GLY A 155 -2.32 8.64 -8.34
N ALA A 156 -2.65 7.40 -7.93
CA ALA A 156 -1.96 6.19 -8.37
C ALA A 156 -2.15 5.85 -9.86
N VAL A 157 -3.12 6.48 -10.55
CA VAL A 157 -3.28 6.41 -12.01
C VAL A 157 -2.55 7.56 -12.71
N ILE A 158 -2.71 8.78 -12.20
CA ILE A 158 -2.13 10.00 -12.82
C ILE A 158 -0.60 9.96 -12.73
N GLY A 159 -0.04 9.56 -11.58
CA GLY A 159 1.40 9.51 -11.36
C GLY A 159 2.15 8.70 -12.41
N PRO A 160 1.81 7.43 -12.64
CA PRO A 160 2.43 6.60 -13.66
C PRO A 160 2.29 7.14 -15.09
N ILE A 161 1.14 7.75 -15.42
CA ILE A 161 0.97 8.41 -16.74
C ILE A 161 1.98 9.55 -16.90
N ILE A 162 2.10 10.41 -15.89
CA ILE A 162 3.08 11.50 -15.89
C ILE A 162 4.50 10.93 -15.99
N ALA A 163 4.83 9.90 -15.22
CA ALA A 163 6.14 9.26 -15.25
C ALA A 163 6.50 8.72 -16.64
N PHE A 164 5.55 8.04 -17.31
CA PHE A 164 5.73 7.56 -18.68
C PHE A 164 6.04 8.69 -19.66
N PHE A 165 5.24 9.76 -19.66
CA PHE A 165 5.46 10.88 -20.58
C PHE A 165 6.75 11.63 -20.28
N LEU A 166 7.07 11.86 -19.01
CA LEU A 166 8.30 12.57 -18.64
C LEU A 166 9.54 11.75 -19.02
N LEU A 167 9.60 10.48 -18.66
CA LEU A 167 10.77 9.67 -19.00
C LEU A 167 10.88 9.45 -20.51
N SER A 168 9.77 9.27 -21.22
CA SER A 168 9.77 9.19 -22.68
C SER A 168 10.19 10.50 -23.38
N TYR A 169 9.97 11.65 -22.74
CA TYR A 169 10.39 12.96 -23.24
C TYR A 169 11.86 13.25 -22.96
N TYR A 170 12.34 12.91 -21.76
CA TYR A 170 13.72 13.21 -21.37
C TYR A 170 14.72 12.18 -21.86
N ALA A 171 14.34 10.89 -21.93
CA ALA A 171 15.25 9.83 -22.29
C ALA A 171 15.59 9.84 -23.78
N ALA A 172 16.88 9.97 -24.09
CA ALA A 172 17.38 9.81 -25.45
C ALA A 172 17.26 8.35 -25.93
N ASP A 173 17.47 7.39 -25.03
CA ASP A 173 17.16 5.96 -25.20
C ASP A 173 16.25 5.47 -24.08
N THR A 174 15.02 5.12 -24.40
CA THR A 174 14.02 4.62 -23.44
C THR A 174 14.33 3.23 -22.91
N ASN A 175 15.26 2.48 -23.52
CA ASN A 175 15.73 1.18 -23.03
C ASN A 175 16.81 1.36 -21.95
N HIS A 176 17.64 2.40 -22.06
CA HIS A 176 18.77 2.65 -21.15
C HIS A 176 18.77 4.12 -20.70
N PRO A 177 17.78 4.58 -19.95
CA PRO A 177 17.76 5.95 -19.46
C PRO A 177 18.98 6.21 -18.56
N THR A 178 19.59 7.38 -18.73
CA THR A 178 20.72 7.81 -17.91
C THR A 178 20.28 8.25 -16.50
N ALA A 179 21.24 8.33 -15.58
CA ALA A 179 20.97 8.84 -14.22
C ALA A 179 20.32 10.23 -14.26
N GLN A 180 20.80 11.13 -15.12
CA GLN A 180 20.30 12.50 -15.25
C GLN A 180 18.84 12.53 -15.70
N GLU A 181 18.45 11.66 -16.63
CA GLU A 181 17.06 11.59 -17.13
C GLU A 181 16.09 11.11 -16.04
N TYR A 182 16.44 10.07 -15.25
CA TYR A 182 15.68 9.69 -14.07
C TYR A 182 15.59 10.81 -13.03
N GLN A 183 16.70 11.51 -12.77
CA GLN A 183 16.78 12.60 -11.81
C GLN A 183 15.83 13.75 -12.17
N GLN A 184 15.72 14.09 -13.46
CA GLN A 184 14.75 15.09 -13.94
C GLN A 184 13.31 14.67 -13.64
N VAL A 185 12.95 13.40 -13.87
CA VAL A 185 11.62 12.88 -13.55
C VAL A 185 11.36 12.93 -12.04
N PHE A 186 12.35 12.53 -11.22
CA PHE A 186 12.22 12.57 -9.75
C PHE A 186 12.12 13.99 -9.20
N LEU A 187 12.82 14.94 -9.80
CA LEU A 187 12.69 16.36 -9.44
C LEU A 187 11.28 16.86 -9.76
N PHE A 188 10.73 16.51 -10.93
CA PHE A 188 9.36 16.89 -11.29
C PHE A 188 8.32 16.26 -10.34
N ALA A 189 8.55 15.03 -9.88
CA ALA A 189 7.69 14.36 -8.91
C ALA A 189 7.54 15.12 -7.58
N SER A 190 8.47 16.04 -7.27
CA SER A 190 8.42 16.89 -6.09
C SER A 190 7.34 17.98 -6.18
N VAL A 191 6.92 18.37 -7.37
CA VAL A 191 5.95 19.45 -7.57
C VAL A 191 4.59 19.12 -6.93
N PRO A 192 3.97 17.96 -7.20
CA PRO A 192 2.68 17.63 -6.59
C PRO A 192 2.73 17.59 -5.06
N VAL A 193 3.77 17.00 -4.44
CA VAL A 193 3.84 16.89 -2.99
C VAL A 193 4.04 18.24 -2.30
N VAL A 194 4.79 19.15 -2.91
CA VAL A 194 4.96 20.54 -2.43
C VAL A 194 3.63 21.29 -2.54
N LEU A 195 2.90 21.15 -3.66
CA LEU A 195 1.56 21.73 -3.79
C LEU A 195 0.61 21.18 -2.72
N GLY A 196 0.69 19.88 -2.39
CA GLY A 196 -0.07 19.28 -1.30
C GLY A 196 0.22 19.93 0.05
N LEU A 197 1.48 20.31 0.33
CA LEU A 197 1.84 21.01 1.55
C LEU A 197 1.18 22.40 1.63
N PHE A 198 1.15 23.16 0.53
CA PHE A 198 0.41 24.42 0.47
C PHE A 198 -1.09 24.22 0.77
N VAL A 199 -1.70 23.15 0.22
CA VAL A 199 -3.11 22.85 0.53
C VAL A 199 -3.31 22.59 2.02
N ILE A 200 -2.39 21.89 2.71
CA ILE A 200 -2.50 21.67 4.15
C ILE A 200 -2.44 22.99 4.92
N VAL A 201 -1.48 23.84 4.59
CA VAL A 201 -1.27 25.11 5.29
C VAL A 201 -2.51 26.01 5.21
N PHE A 202 -3.03 26.19 3.99
CA PHE A 202 -4.05 27.19 3.72
C PHE A 202 -5.49 26.70 3.83
N PHE A 203 -5.76 25.42 3.56
CA PHE A 203 -7.13 24.91 3.45
C PHE A 203 -7.52 23.91 4.53
N VAL A 204 -6.60 23.23 5.19
CA VAL A 204 -6.92 22.31 6.28
C VAL A 204 -7.08 23.11 7.58
N LYS A 205 -8.26 23.04 8.17
CA LYS A 205 -8.59 23.73 9.42
C LYS A 205 -8.55 22.74 10.59
N GLU A 206 -7.98 23.18 11.72
CA GLU A 206 -8.06 22.46 12.98
C GLU A 206 -9.47 22.60 13.55
N ASN A 207 -10.18 21.50 13.77
CA ASN A 207 -11.46 21.54 14.49
C ASN A 207 -11.18 21.55 15.99
N LYS A 208 -11.17 22.74 16.60
CA LYS A 208 -10.98 22.92 18.05
C LYS A 208 -12.15 22.42 18.90
N GLU A 209 -13.29 22.10 18.28
CA GLU A 209 -14.54 21.73 18.99
C GLU A 209 -14.63 20.26 19.40
N VAL A 210 -13.67 19.41 19.06
CA VAL A 210 -13.67 18.01 19.53
C VAL A 210 -12.74 17.88 20.74
N LYS A 211 -12.92 18.73 21.76
CA LYS A 211 -12.74 18.26 23.14
C LYS A 211 -13.96 17.39 23.45
N SER A 212 -13.98 16.17 22.93
CA SER A 212 -14.87 15.15 23.45
C SER A 212 -14.52 15.00 24.92
N GLU A 213 -15.46 15.39 25.80
CA GLU A 213 -15.41 15.12 27.24
C GLU A 213 -15.39 13.63 27.56
N THR A 214 -15.61 12.78 26.61
CA THR A 214 -15.16 11.40 26.63
C THR A 214 -13.67 11.39 26.32
N VAL A 215 -12.85 11.68 27.33
CA VAL A 215 -11.57 11.00 27.49
C VAL A 215 -11.92 9.52 27.41
N VAL A 216 -11.91 8.97 26.19
CA VAL A 216 -11.71 7.52 26.06
C VAL A 216 -10.41 7.34 26.80
N SER A 217 -10.52 6.84 28.02
CA SER A 217 -9.37 6.47 28.83
C SER A 217 -8.58 5.57 27.89
N VAL A 218 -7.45 6.14 27.39
CA VAL A 218 -6.52 5.38 26.56
C VAL A 218 -5.91 4.39 27.55
N THR A 219 -6.69 3.35 27.84
CA THR A 219 -6.15 2.18 28.48
C THR A 219 -5.01 1.75 27.57
N PRO A 220 -3.78 1.69 28.08
CA PRO A 220 -2.66 1.24 27.27
C PRO A 220 -3.12 -0.05 26.61
N ILE A 221 -3.01 -0.11 25.26
CA ILE A 221 -3.41 -1.30 24.51
C ILE A 221 -2.64 -2.45 25.15
N LYS A 222 -3.28 -3.20 26.03
CA LYS A 222 -2.73 -4.43 26.59
C LYS A 222 -2.73 -5.43 25.45
N LEU A 223 -1.67 -5.40 24.64
CA LEU A 223 -1.42 -6.36 23.57
C LEU A 223 -1.17 -7.74 24.21
N SER A 224 -2.22 -8.36 24.69
CA SER A 224 -2.16 -9.70 25.26
C SER A 224 -2.83 -10.71 24.33
N LEU A 225 -2.01 -11.51 23.64
CA LEU A 225 -2.50 -12.65 22.84
C LEU A 225 -3.17 -13.74 23.71
N LYS A 226 -2.99 -13.70 25.05
CA LYS A 226 -3.60 -14.70 25.95
C LYS A 226 -5.12 -14.68 25.92
N GLU A 227 -5.72 -13.52 25.60
CA GLU A 227 -7.16 -13.32 25.59
C GLU A 227 -7.85 -13.84 24.30
N PHE A 228 -7.08 -14.26 23.31
CA PHE A 228 -7.59 -14.77 22.03
C PHE A 228 -7.49 -16.29 21.98
N ASP A 229 -8.47 -16.89 21.30
CA ASP A 229 -8.50 -18.35 21.13
C ASP A 229 -7.38 -18.88 20.23
N GLY A 230 -7.21 -20.21 20.22
CA GLY A 230 -6.19 -20.86 19.41
C GLY A 230 -6.40 -20.67 17.91
N ASN A 231 -7.63 -20.45 17.49
CA ASN A 231 -7.99 -20.29 16.09
C ASN A 231 -7.55 -18.93 15.51
N PHE A 232 -7.75 -17.86 16.28
CA PHE A 232 -7.24 -16.53 15.91
C PHE A 232 -5.71 -16.50 15.91
N LYS A 233 -5.05 -17.11 16.91
CA LYS A 233 -3.58 -17.24 16.94
C LYS A 233 -3.04 -17.99 15.72
N ARG A 234 -3.74 -19.06 15.31
CA ARG A 234 -3.40 -19.82 14.09
C ARG A 234 -3.55 -18.95 12.85
N LEU A 235 -4.63 -18.13 12.74
CA LEU A 235 -4.78 -17.19 11.64
C LEU A 235 -3.59 -16.22 11.58
N LEU A 236 -3.12 -15.67 12.69
CA LEU A 236 -1.97 -14.76 12.71
C LEU A 236 -0.69 -15.43 12.18
N ILE A 237 -0.45 -16.69 12.54
CA ILE A 237 0.70 -17.46 12.03
C ILE A 237 0.56 -17.69 10.52
N VAL A 238 -0.64 -18.05 10.05
CA VAL A 238 -0.92 -18.27 8.63
C VAL A 238 -0.73 -16.99 7.81
N VAL A 239 -1.22 -15.86 8.33
CA VAL A 239 -1.02 -14.54 7.70
C VAL A 239 0.45 -14.15 7.68
N ALA A 240 1.20 -14.38 8.76
CA ALA A 240 2.63 -14.12 8.80
C ALA A 240 3.37 -15.00 7.77
N LEU A 241 3.01 -16.29 7.65
CA LEU A 241 3.58 -17.18 6.66
C LEU A 241 3.29 -16.73 5.23
N PHE A 242 2.05 -16.33 4.94
CA PHE A 242 1.70 -15.77 3.63
C PHE A 242 2.46 -14.46 3.37
N THR A 243 2.53 -13.55 4.34
CA THR A 243 3.28 -12.30 4.20
C THR A 243 4.77 -12.56 3.95
N LEU A 244 5.33 -13.65 4.49
CA LEU A 244 6.71 -14.04 4.20
C LEU A 244 6.92 -14.42 2.73
N SER A 245 5.89 -14.91 2.04
CA SER A 245 5.93 -15.13 0.59
C SER A 245 5.73 -13.84 -0.21
N ASN A 246 5.10 -12.82 0.40
CA ASN A 246 4.69 -11.58 -0.27
C ASN A 246 5.79 -10.53 -0.15
N SER A 247 6.78 -10.60 -1.03
CA SER A 247 7.85 -9.62 -1.14
C SER A 247 7.34 -8.30 -1.74
N THR A 248 8.19 -7.26 -1.73
CA THR A 248 7.85 -5.98 -2.36
C THR A 248 7.55 -6.12 -3.86
N ASP A 249 6.52 -5.41 -4.34
CA ASP A 249 6.15 -5.36 -5.76
C ASP A 249 7.28 -4.79 -6.65
N ALA A 250 8.30 -4.15 -6.05
CA ALA A 250 9.50 -3.69 -6.75
C ALA A 250 10.23 -4.82 -7.50
N PHE A 251 10.18 -6.04 -6.98
CA PHE A 251 10.75 -7.20 -7.65
C PHE A 251 9.98 -7.63 -8.89
N LEU A 252 8.66 -7.47 -8.89
CA LEU A 252 7.84 -7.73 -10.08
C LEU A 252 8.18 -6.75 -11.21
N LEU A 253 8.35 -5.46 -10.87
CA LEU A 253 8.77 -4.43 -11.83
C LEU A 253 10.18 -4.69 -12.38
N LEU A 254 11.12 -5.06 -11.49
CA LEU A 254 12.48 -5.43 -11.91
C LEU A 254 12.46 -6.67 -12.83
N ARG A 255 11.63 -7.68 -12.52
CA ARG A 255 11.52 -8.87 -13.35
C ARG A 255 10.86 -8.59 -14.70
N ALA A 256 9.88 -7.67 -14.74
CA ALA A 256 9.25 -7.22 -15.98
C ALA A 256 10.26 -6.49 -16.88
N GLU A 257 11.14 -5.66 -16.30
CA GLU A 257 12.23 -5.04 -17.02
C GLU A 257 13.18 -6.08 -17.65
N GLN A 258 13.60 -7.09 -16.88
CA GLN A 258 14.41 -8.20 -17.37
C GLN A 258 13.72 -9.04 -18.46
N ALA A 259 12.38 -9.05 -18.50
CA ALA A 259 11.59 -9.71 -19.54
C ALA A 259 11.42 -8.86 -20.81
N GLY A 260 12.06 -7.68 -20.88
CA GLY A 260 12.08 -6.80 -22.05
C GLY A 260 11.16 -5.58 -21.96
N ILE A 261 10.47 -5.35 -20.84
CA ILE A 261 9.69 -4.11 -20.66
C ILE A 261 10.66 -2.94 -20.48
N LYS A 262 10.59 -1.95 -21.37
CA LYS A 262 11.41 -0.74 -21.29
C LYS A 262 11.15 0.00 -19.98
N PRO A 263 12.18 0.56 -19.32
CA PRO A 263 12.03 1.35 -18.09
C PRO A 263 10.96 2.45 -18.19
N ALA A 264 10.88 3.16 -19.31
CA ALA A 264 9.84 4.17 -19.52
C ALA A 264 8.41 3.61 -19.53
N VAL A 265 8.20 2.31 -19.79
CA VAL A 265 6.89 1.64 -19.86
C VAL A 265 6.47 1.04 -18.53
N LEU A 266 7.41 0.79 -17.59
CA LEU A 266 7.12 0.24 -16.27
C LEU A 266 6.00 1.00 -15.52
N PRO A 267 5.94 2.34 -15.58
CA PRO A 267 4.83 3.07 -14.98
C PRO A 267 3.46 2.68 -15.53
N LEU A 268 3.32 2.42 -16.84
CA LEU A 268 2.05 1.98 -17.42
C LEU A 268 1.67 0.57 -16.96
N LEU A 269 2.65 -0.30 -16.78
CA LEU A 269 2.44 -1.63 -16.21
C LEU A 269 1.93 -1.55 -14.76
N TRP A 270 2.49 -0.64 -13.97
CA TRP A 270 2.05 -0.33 -12.61
C TRP A 270 0.62 0.22 -12.59
N MET A 271 0.29 1.14 -13.50
CA MET A 271 -1.07 1.64 -13.66
C MET A 271 -2.06 0.52 -14.01
N ALA A 272 -1.69 -0.40 -14.92
CA ALA A 272 -2.53 -1.54 -15.30
C ALA A 272 -2.83 -2.46 -14.10
N LEU A 273 -1.85 -2.69 -13.23
CA LEU A 273 -2.04 -3.40 -11.95
C LEU A 273 -3.09 -2.70 -11.09
N HIS A 274 -2.95 -1.38 -10.86
CA HIS A 274 -3.89 -0.62 -10.05
C HIS A 274 -5.30 -0.63 -10.63
N PHE A 275 -5.43 -0.53 -11.94
CA PHE A 275 -6.70 -0.65 -12.65
C PHE A 275 -7.35 -2.03 -12.43
N SER A 276 -6.58 -3.11 -12.55
CA SER A 276 -7.03 -4.46 -12.26
C SER A 276 -7.44 -4.64 -10.79
N LYS A 277 -6.68 -4.08 -9.83
CA LYS A 277 -7.03 -4.07 -8.40
C LYS A 277 -8.40 -3.41 -8.16
N VAL A 278 -8.67 -2.28 -8.78
CA VAL A 278 -9.94 -1.56 -8.59
C VAL A 278 -11.10 -2.39 -9.13
N ILE A 279 -10.99 -2.89 -10.37
CA ILE A 279 -12.03 -3.70 -10.97
C ILE A 279 -12.30 -4.97 -10.15
N SER A 280 -11.25 -5.69 -9.78
CA SER A 280 -11.37 -6.93 -9.02
C SER A 280 -12.00 -6.71 -7.64
N SER A 281 -11.65 -5.62 -6.95
CA SER A 281 -12.25 -5.29 -5.65
C SER A 281 -13.74 -5.01 -5.75
N LEU A 282 -14.21 -4.38 -6.83
CA LEU A 282 -15.63 -4.16 -7.09
C LEU A 282 -16.39 -5.45 -7.39
N VAL A 283 -15.76 -6.37 -8.14
CA VAL A 283 -16.40 -7.64 -8.54
C VAL A 283 -16.42 -8.65 -7.40
N PHE A 284 -15.31 -8.78 -6.66
CA PHE A 284 -15.16 -9.83 -5.64
C PHE A 284 -15.57 -9.38 -4.25
N GLY A 285 -15.79 -8.09 -4.00
CA GLY A 285 -16.22 -7.57 -2.70
C GLY A 285 -17.52 -8.24 -2.22
N ASP A 286 -18.55 -8.26 -3.06
CA ASP A 286 -19.84 -8.89 -2.76
C ASP A 286 -19.79 -10.43 -2.79
N LEU A 287 -18.80 -11.00 -3.46
CA LEU A 287 -18.66 -12.44 -3.60
C LEU A 287 -18.21 -13.10 -2.29
N SER A 288 -17.48 -12.35 -1.44
CA SER A 288 -16.96 -12.83 -0.16
C SER A 288 -18.05 -13.31 0.79
N ASP A 289 -19.21 -12.66 0.76
CA ASP A 289 -20.35 -13.02 1.61
C ASP A 289 -21.12 -14.25 1.09
N LYS A 290 -21.02 -14.55 -0.20
CA LYS A 290 -21.73 -15.67 -0.87
C LYS A 290 -20.91 -16.96 -0.87
N VAL A 291 -19.63 -16.90 -1.22
CA VAL A 291 -18.76 -18.07 -1.40
C VAL A 291 -18.05 -18.46 -0.09
N GLY A 292 -17.96 -17.52 0.86
CA GLY A 292 -17.26 -17.68 2.11
C GLY A 292 -15.84 -17.11 2.06
N ARG A 293 -15.51 -16.33 3.11
CA ARG A 293 -14.27 -15.53 3.19
C ARG A 293 -13.01 -16.37 3.09
N LYS A 294 -12.97 -17.49 3.80
CA LYS A 294 -11.84 -18.43 3.80
C LYS A 294 -11.56 -19.01 2.41
N THR A 295 -12.61 -19.35 1.66
CA THR A 295 -12.49 -19.89 0.30
C THR A 295 -11.91 -18.86 -0.65
N LEU A 296 -12.35 -17.59 -0.56
CA LEU A 296 -11.80 -16.53 -1.42
C LEU A 296 -10.34 -16.24 -1.11
N ILE A 297 -9.95 -16.22 0.16
CA ILE A 297 -8.56 -16.05 0.57
C ILE A 297 -7.72 -17.21 0.02
N PHE A 298 -8.19 -18.45 0.18
CA PHE A 298 -7.49 -19.63 -0.35
C PHE A 298 -7.27 -19.53 -1.86
N VAL A 299 -8.33 -19.25 -2.62
CA VAL A 299 -8.24 -19.08 -4.08
C VAL A 299 -7.30 -17.93 -4.45
N GLY A 300 -7.38 -16.81 -3.73
CA GLY A 300 -6.50 -15.66 -3.95
C GLY A 300 -5.02 -15.99 -3.70
N TRP A 301 -4.70 -16.73 -2.65
CA TRP A 301 -3.32 -17.13 -2.35
C TRP A 301 -2.78 -18.18 -3.32
N ILE A 302 -3.62 -19.07 -3.83
CA ILE A 302 -3.24 -19.98 -4.92
C ILE A 302 -3.01 -19.18 -6.22
N LEU A 303 -3.89 -18.22 -6.55
CA LEU A 303 -3.69 -17.35 -7.68
C LEU A 303 -2.37 -16.56 -7.58
N TYR A 304 -2.08 -16.03 -6.38
CA TYR A 304 -0.80 -15.39 -6.08
C TYR A 304 0.38 -16.32 -6.37
N ALA A 305 0.33 -17.55 -5.88
CA ALA A 305 1.38 -18.56 -6.11
C ALA A 305 1.58 -18.84 -7.60
N LEU A 306 0.49 -18.97 -8.37
CA LEU A 306 0.55 -19.18 -9.82
C LEU A 306 1.15 -17.97 -10.55
N VAL A 307 0.81 -16.74 -10.15
CA VAL A 307 1.39 -15.52 -10.71
C VAL A 307 2.89 -15.46 -10.43
N TYR A 308 3.32 -15.74 -9.19
CA TYR A 308 4.73 -15.74 -8.84
C TYR A 308 5.49 -16.86 -9.56
N ALA A 309 4.92 -18.05 -9.68
CA ALA A 309 5.47 -19.10 -10.53
C ALA A 309 5.56 -18.68 -12.00
N GLY A 310 4.58 -17.95 -12.52
CA GLY A 310 4.64 -17.35 -13.86
C GLY A 310 5.79 -16.36 -14.00
N PHE A 311 6.02 -15.49 -13.00
CA PHE A 311 7.15 -14.57 -13.00
C PHE A 311 8.51 -15.27 -12.94
N ALA A 312 8.62 -16.46 -12.37
CA ALA A 312 9.85 -17.25 -12.42
C ALA A 312 10.31 -17.50 -13.88
N PHE A 313 9.36 -17.80 -14.77
CA PHE A 313 9.63 -18.21 -16.15
C PHE A 313 9.30 -17.13 -17.20
N VAL A 314 8.96 -15.91 -16.78
CA VAL A 314 8.65 -14.82 -17.71
C VAL A 314 9.87 -14.50 -18.58
N SER A 315 9.67 -14.48 -19.91
CA SER A 315 10.73 -14.24 -20.91
C SER A 315 10.34 -13.23 -21.97
N ALA A 316 9.08 -12.77 -21.99
CA ALA A 316 8.57 -11.82 -22.96
C ALA A 316 7.69 -10.76 -22.29
N ASP A 317 7.66 -9.57 -22.86
CA ASP A 317 6.91 -8.40 -22.38
C ASP A 317 5.40 -8.69 -22.21
N TRP A 318 4.75 -9.31 -23.18
CA TRP A 318 3.32 -9.63 -23.11
C TRP A 318 2.96 -10.56 -21.94
N GLN A 319 3.89 -11.45 -21.55
CA GLN A 319 3.71 -12.32 -20.36
C GLN A 319 3.70 -11.47 -19.09
N ALA A 320 4.63 -10.51 -18.97
CA ALA A 320 4.66 -9.59 -17.84
C ALA A 320 3.36 -8.78 -17.73
N TRP A 321 2.85 -8.22 -18.85
CA TRP A 321 1.56 -7.53 -18.87
C TRP A 321 0.41 -8.42 -18.37
N THR A 322 0.34 -9.64 -18.86
CA THR A 322 -0.69 -10.61 -18.46
C THR A 322 -0.60 -10.93 -16.97
N LEU A 323 0.61 -11.20 -16.47
CA LEU A 323 0.84 -11.54 -15.07
C LEU A 323 0.49 -10.35 -14.13
N PHE A 324 0.80 -9.11 -14.50
CA PHE A 324 0.42 -7.93 -13.72
C PHE A 324 -1.11 -7.74 -13.65
N LEU A 325 -1.81 -7.94 -14.76
CA LEU A 325 -3.27 -7.87 -14.78
C LEU A 325 -3.91 -8.97 -13.92
N VAL A 326 -3.40 -10.20 -14.02
CA VAL A 326 -3.87 -11.33 -13.21
C VAL A 326 -3.52 -11.14 -11.73
N TYR A 327 -2.34 -10.58 -11.43
CA TYR A 327 -1.93 -10.25 -10.07
C TYR A 327 -2.90 -9.26 -9.40
N GLY A 328 -3.46 -8.31 -10.15
CA GLY A 328 -4.48 -7.40 -9.64
C GLY A 328 -5.73 -8.11 -9.10
N LEU A 329 -6.11 -9.27 -9.67
CA LEU A 329 -7.26 -10.05 -9.21
C LEU A 329 -7.07 -10.61 -7.80
N TYR A 330 -5.84 -10.98 -7.44
CA TYR A 330 -5.47 -11.45 -6.11
C TYR A 330 -5.94 -10.46 -5.02
N PHE A 331 -5.68 -9.16 -5.20
CA PHE A 331 -6.06 -8.14 -4.22
C PHE A 331 -7.58 -8.07 -4.00
N GLY A 332 -8.37 -8.15 -5.08
CA GLY A 332 -9.83 -8.16 -4.97
C GLY A 332 -10.38 -9.39 -4.24
N LEU A 333 -9.72 -10.55 -4.41
CA LEU A 333 -10.10 -11.78 -3.73
C LEU A 333 -9.75 -11.77 -2.23
N THR A 334 -8.64 -11.13 -1.84
CA THR A 334 -8.07 -11.32 -0.49
C THR A 334 -8.27 -10.12 0.44
N GLU A 335 -8.07 -8.89 -0.01
CA GLU A 335 -7.94 -7.72 0.87
C GLU A 335 -9.18 -7.48 1.76
N GLY A 336 -10.38 -7.56 1.18
CA GLY A 336 -11.63 -7.44 1.92
C GLY A 336 -11.95 -8.67 2.77
N ALA A 337 -11.72 -9.86 2.20
CA ALA A 337 -12.02 -11.13 2.82
C ALA A 337 -11.14 -11.41 4.06
N GLU A 338 -9.86 -11.05 4.04
CA GLU A 338 -8.93 -11.19 5.17
C GLU A 338 -9.37 -10.34 6.35
N LYS A 339 -9.67 -9.05 6.14
CA LYS A 339 -10.16 -8.16 7.20
C LYS A 339 -11.48 -8.66 7.78
N ALA A 340 -12.37 -9.15 6.92
CA ALA A 340 -13.64 -9.69 7.34
C ALA A 340 -13.49 -11.00 8.13
N LEU A 341 -12.55 -11.89 7.75
CA LEU A 341 -12.25 -13.11 8.49
C LEU A 341 -11.71 -12.81 9.89
N VAL A 342 -10.84 -11.81 10.06
CA VAL A 342 -10.40 -11.33 11.38
C VAL A 342 -11.59 -10.95 12.24
N ALA A 343 -12.56 -10.18 11.70
CA ALA A 343 -13.75 -9.76 12.45
C ALA A 343 -14.69 -10.92 12.82
N ASP A 344 -14.70 -12.01 12.04
CA ASP A 344 -15.54 -13.19 12.30
C ASP A 344 -15.01 -14.09 13.42
N LEU A 345 -13.68 -14.11 13.58
CA LEU A 345 -13.02 -14.97 14.55
C LEU A 345 -12.99 -14.39 15.97
N VAL A 346 -13.35 -13.13 16.15
CA VAL A 346 -13.25 -12.45 17.46
C VAL A 346 -14.56 -11.76 17.85
N PRO A 347 -14.86 -11.63 19.15
CA PRO A 347 -15.99 -10.84 19.65
C PRO A 347 -15.88 -9.37 19.22
N LYS A 348 -17.02 -8.67 19.10
CA LYS A 348 -17.09 -7.26 18.63
C LYS A 348 -16.20 -6.34 19.47
N GLU A 349 -16.15 -6.56 20.78
CA GLU A 349 -15.40 -5.76 21.75
C GLU A 349 -13.89 -5.87 21.58
N LYS A 350 -13.39 -6.98 20.99
CA LYS A 350 -11.97 -7.26 20.80
C LYS A 350 -11.48 -7.02 19.36
N ARG A 351 -12.35 -6.58 18.45
CA ARG A 351 -12.01 -6.40 17.01
C ARG A 351 -10.87 -5.41 16.80
N GLY A 352 -10.86 -4.29 17.54
CA GLY A 352 -9.79 -3.29 17.44
C GLY A 352 -8.41 -3.88 17.75
N THR A 353 -8.31 -4.61 18.86
CA THR A 353 -7.08 -5.29 19.27
C THR A 353 -6.68 -6.41 18.29
N ALA A 354 -7.67 -7.15 17.75
CA ALA A 354 -7.43 -8.19 16.77
C ALA A 354 -6.85 -7.63 15.46
N TYR A 355 -7.39 -6.52 14.96
CA TYR A 355 -6.79 -5.80 13.81
C TYR A 355 -5.40 -5.26 14.11
N GLY A 356 -5.16 -4.84 15.35
CA GLY A 356 -3.82 -4.46 15.82
C GLY A 356 -2.82 -5.61 15.67
N PHE A 357 -3.17 -6.81 16.15
CA PHE A 357 -2.32 -8.00 15.99
C PHE A 357 -2.17 -8.46 14.55
N TYR A 358 -3.22 -8.39 13.74
CA TYR A 358 -3.18 -8.70 12.32
C TYR A 358 -2.19 -7.76 11.59
N ASN A 359 -2.31 -6.46 11.81
CA ASN A 359 -1.40 -5.49 11.21
C ASN A 359 0.04 -5.63 11.75
N LEU A 360 0.21 -6.00 13.02
CA LEU A 360 1.53 -6.26 13.60
C LEU A 360 2.19 -7.47 12.95
N ALA A 361 1.45 -8.58 12.77
CA ALA A 361 1.94 -9.77 12.09
C ALA A 361 2.42 -9.44 10.67
N PHE A 362 1.64 -8.66 9.92
CA PHE A 362 2.03 -8.15 8.60
C PHE A 362 3.30 -7.28 8.68
N SER A 363 3.31 -6.26 9.56
CA SER A 363 4.39 -5.26 9.66
C SER A 363 5.74 -5.87 10.04
N VAL A 364 5.74 -6.87 10.94
CA VAL A 364 6.97 -7.54 11.38
C VAL A 364 7.50 -8.47 10.28
N THR A 365 6.62 -9.02 9.44
CA THR A 365 7.00 -10.03 8.45
C THR A 365 7.38 -9.43 7.10
N VAL A 366 6.87 -8.25 6.72
CA VAL A 366 7.10 -7.65 5.39
C VAL A 366 8.58 -7.34 5.11
N PHE A 367 9.33 -6.92 6.15
CA PHE A 367 10.76 -6.66 6.00
C PHE A 367 11.57 -7.96 5.76
N PRO A 368 11.48 -8.99 6.64
CA PRO A 368 12.11 -10.27 6.36
C PRO A 368 11.72 -10.86 5.01
N ALA A 369 10.45 -10.76 4.61
CA ALA A 369 9.97 -11.24 3.31
C ALA A 369 10.77 -10.64 2.15
N SER A 370 10.85 -9.32 2.09
CA SER A 370 11.56 -8.62 1.02
C SER A 370 13.07 -8.85 1.07
N LEU A 371 13.65 -8.93 2.28
CA LEU A 371 15.08 -9.17 2.46
C LEU A 371 15.47 -10.59 2.03
N ILE A 372 14.70 -11.61 2.44
CA ILE A 372 14.93 -13.01 2.10
C ILE A 372 14.76 -13.22 0.58
N PHE A 373 13.69 -12.66 -0.01
CA PHE A 373 13.48 -12.73 -1.45
C PHE A 373 14.65 -12.13 -2.23
N GLY A 374 15.10 -10.93 -1.85
CA GLY A 374 16.25 -10.26 -2.47
C GLY A 374 17.56 -11.03 -2.29
N ALA A 375 17.78 -11.66 -1.12
CA ALA A 375 18.93 -12.50 -0.85
C ALA A 375 18.93 -13.76 -1.74
N ILE A 376 17.79 -14.46 -1.83
CA ILE A 376 17.65 -15.63 -2.71
C ILE A 376 17.86 -15.23 -4.17
N TRP A 377 17.28 -14.12 -4.61
CA TRP A 377 17.48 -13.63 -5.98
C TRP A 377 18.95 -13.34 -6.26
N THR A 378 19.64 -12.66 -5.35
CA THR A 378 21.05 -12.31 -5.52
C THR A 378 21.96 -13.55 -5.58
N SER A 379 21.65 -14.58 -4.77
CA SER A 379 22.50 -15.77 -4.63
C SER A 379 22.15 -16.91 -5.60
N PHE A 380 20.88 -17.07 -5.94
CA PHE A 380 20.35 -18.22 -6.68
C PHE A 380 19.52 -17.83 -7.93
N GLY A 381 19.38 -16.54 -8.21
CA GLY A 381 18.64 -16.03 -9.36
C GLY A 381 17.15 -15.77 -9.10
N ALA A 382 16.54 -15.05 -10.04
CA ALA A 382 15.14 -14.65 -9.97
C ALA A 382 14.18 -15.84 -9.91
N GLU A 383 14.40 -16.85 -10.76
CA GLU A 383 13.58 -18.05 -10.85
C GLU A 383 13.41 -18.72 -9.48
N THR A 384 14.53 -18.95 -8.77
CA THR A 384 14.52 -19.56 -7.44
C THR A 384 13.77 -18.72 -6.42
N ALA A 385 13.95 -17.39 -6.44
CA ALA A 385 13.28 -16.49 -5.52
C ALA A 385 11.75 -16.52 -5.71
N PHE A 386 11.29 -16.43 -6.95
CA PHE A 386 9.87 -16.46 -7.28
C PHE A 386 9.24 -17.82 -6.97
N LEU A 387 9.89 -18.93 -7.30
CA LEU A 387 9.40 -20.28 -6.98
C LEU A 387 9.36 -20.55 -5.48
N THR A 388 10.34 -20.05 -4.70
CA THR A 388 10.34 -20.13 -3.23
C THR A 388 9.13 -19.40 -2.66
N SER A 389 8.85 -18.19 -3.11
CA SER A 389 7.66 -17.42 -2.69
C SER A 389 6.36 -18.13 -3.07
N ALA A 390 6.26 -18.66 -4.29
CA ALA A 390 5.10 -19.43 -4.72
C ALA A 390 4.87 -20.65 -3.82
N PHE A 391 5.93 -21.37 -3.48
CA PHE A 391 5.86 -22.53 -2.58
C PHE A 391 5.39 -22.14 -1.18
N ILE A 392 5.96 -21.09 -0.58
CA ILE A 392 5.56 -20.60 0.75
C ILE A 392 4.09 -20.18 0.73
N SER A 393 3.62 -19.51 -0.34
CA SER A 393 2.20 -19.13 -0.51
C SER A 393 1.28 -20.35 -0.55
N ILE A 394 1.64 -21.42 -1.25
CA ILE A 394 0.88 -22.67 -1.26
C ILE A 394 0.84 -23.29 0.13
N CYS A 395 1.95 -23.31 0.86
CA CYS A 395 1.99 -23.80 2.24
C CYS A 395 1.07 -22.96 3.15
N ALA A 396 1.07 -21.63 3.02
CA ALA A 396 0.19 -20.76 3.76
C ALA A 396 -1.29 -21.00 3.40
N ALA A 397 -1.61 -21.16 2.11
CA ALA A 397 -2.96 -21.51 1.66
C ALA A 397 -3.44 -22.86 2.22
N ALA A 398 -2.60 -23.88 2.21
CA ALA A 398 -2.90 -25.18 2.82
C ALA A 398 -3.12 -25.04 4.34
N MET A 399 -2.25 -24.29 5.03
CA MET A 399 -2.39 -24.05 6.45
C MET A 399 -3.63 -23.24 6.80
N LEU A 400 -4.09 -22.33 5.92
CA LEU A 400 -5.34 -21.59 6.09
C LEU A 400 -6.55 -22.55 6.24
N LEU A 401 -6.53 -23.71 5.57
CA LEU A 401 -7.62 -24.69 5.67
C LEU A 401 -7.82 -25.21 7.11
N THR A 402 -6.79 -25.16 7.94
CA THR A 402 -6.86 -25.59 9.35
C THR A 402 -7.53 -24.54 10.27
N VAL A 403 -7.71 -23.29 9.81
CA VAL A 403 -8.44 -22.26 10.55
C VAL A 403 -9.93 -22.56 10.49
N GLN A 404 -10.55 -22.74 11.64
CA GLN A 404 -11.99 -23.03 11.72
C GLN A 404 -12.79 -21.73 11.68
N THR A 405 -13.75 -21.64 10.77
CA THR A 405 -14.75 -20.55 10.72
C THR A 405 -16.05 -21.05 11.32
N LYS A 406 -16.72 -20.23 12.14
CA LYS A 406 -18.07 -20.57 12.62
C LYS A 406 -18.96 -20.81 11.41
N ASN A 407 -19.49 -22.03 11.27
CA ASN A 407 -20.38 -22.40 10.18
C ASN A 407 -21.58 -21.46 10.16
N SER A 408 -22.01 -21.06 8.97
CA SER A 408 -23.21 -20.24 8.69
C SER A 408 -24.52 -20.86 9.21
N SER A 409 -24.51 -22.13 9.62
CA SER A 409 -25.65 -22.84 10.23
C SER A 409 -26.01 -22.39 11.67
N GLN A 410 -25.23 -21.47 12.28
CA GLN A 410 -25.59 -20.84 13.56
C GLN A 410 -26.10 -19.41 13.42
N ARG A 411 -26.39 -18.96 12.20
CA ARG A 411 -26.94 -17.62 11.90
C ARG A 411 -28.42 -17.63 11.50
N GLN A 412 -29.14 -18.75 11.72
CA GLN A 412 -30.59 -18.83 11.64
C GLN A 412 -31.24 -18.82 13.01
#